data_d16f544e07d6deac1cf2febd9433f329
#
_entry.id   d16f544e07d6deac1cf2febd9433f329
#
_cell.length_a   1.000
_cell.length_b   1.000
_cell.length_c   1.000
_cell.angle_alpha   90.00
_cell.angle_beta   90.00
_cell.angle_gamma   90.00
#
_symmetry.space_group_name_H-M   'P 1'
#
loop_
_entity.id
_entity.type
_entity.pdbx_description
1 polymer ?
#
loop_
_entity_poly.entity_id
_entity_poly.type
_entity_poly.pdbx_seq_one_letter_code
_entity_poly.pdbx_strand_id
1 'polypeptide(L)'
;MIKEIEIDKIYFRLFDDNGFDNPTKIDNSPVYNAICGNSKPYDEYHKRMVRLGRAKAGYMNTEDFLKFEESFNYLAPPYENDYVRVKQTGHLYAGWDGAHRISVEKKRGKKTIKAILMDGGFKHKGYSNLVDLSTIFSNLDYDDYVIIKDDGMFPNYVDDDDLDLLCKDRNTLRQCIIKQLGEYEKNGYEIFEKNKQVRHHIDIIPSGTNEQNKPYGVNNLLNFRFDLLDQSPYLQQFGHFTNKIEIKDN
;
A
#
# COMPACT_ATOMS: atom_id res chain seq x y z
N MET A 1 -11.99 -2.74 20.48
CA MET A 1 -11.12 -2.11 21.53
C MET A 1 -10.83 -0.68 21.13
N ILE A 2 -10.85 0.29 22.07
CA ILE A 2 -10.41 1.67 21.78
C ILE A 2 -8.93 1.78 22.06
N LYS A 3 -8.16 2.32 21.13
CA LYS A 3 -6.71 2.48 21.22
C LYS A 3 -6.32 3.88 20.74
N GLU A 4 -5.29 4.46 21.33
CA GLU A 4 -4.65 5.66 20.79
C GLU A 4 -3.65 5.27 19.71
N ILE A 5 -3.76 5.88 18.53
CA ILE A 5 -3.03 5.49 17.33
C ILE A 5 -2.37 6.73 16.72
N GLU A 6 -1.13 6.60 16.29
CA GLU A 6 -0.43 7.64 15.53
C GLU A 6 -1.10 7.85 14.17
N ILE A 7 -1.44 9.10 13.86
CA ILE A 7 -2.14 9.45 12.61
C ILE A 7 -1.29 9.07 11.38
N ASP A 8 0.02 9.22 11.45
CA ASP A 8 0.94 8.94 10.35
C ASP A 8 1.06 7.43 10.03
N LYS A 9 0.56 6.58 10.91
CA LYS A 9 0.44 5.13 10.70
C LYS A 9 -0.89 4.72 10.08
N ILE A 10 -1.79 5.66 9.82
CA ILE A 10 -3.11 5.37 9.23
C ILE A 10 -3.05 5.66 7.74
N TYR A 11 -3.51 4.70 6.95
CA TYR A 11 -3.76 4.88 5.52
C TYR A 11 -5.23 4.64 5.21
N PHE A 12 -5.72 5.23 4.14
CA PHE A 12 -7.09 5.07 3.66
C PHE A 12 -7.11 4.33 2.33
N ARG A 13 -8.22 3.66 2.09
CA ARG A 13 -8.54 3.06 0.81
C ARG A 13 -9.23 4.11 -0.06
N LEU A 14 -8.50 4.63 -1.01
CA LEU A 14 -9.05 5.53 -2.02
C LEU A 14 -9.27 4.74 -3.30
N PHE A 15 -10.42 4.93 -3.93
CA PHE A 15 -10.73 4.23 -5.17
C PHE A 15 -10.15 4.97 -6.37
N ASP A 16 -9.50 4.24 -7.27
CA ASP A 16 -9.10 4.73 -8.58
C ASP A 16 -10.29 4.78 -9.56
N ASP A 17 -10.01 5.10 -10.82
CA ASP A 17 -11.04 5.21 -11.86
C ASP A 17 -11.69 3.88 -12.22
N ASN A 18 -11.04 2.77 -11.93
CA ASN A 18 -11.53 1.41 -12.17
C ASN A 18 -12.26 0.82 -10.95
N GLY A 19 -12.27 1.56 -9.83
CA GLY A 19 -12.90 1.13 -8.59
C GLY A 19 -12.01 0.24 -7.71
N PHE A 20 -10.71 0.17 -7.99
CA PHE A 20 -9.75 -0.52 -7.14
C PHE A 20 -9.36 0.32 -5.93
N ASP A 21 -9.13 -0.34 -4.81
CA ASP A 21 -8.61 0.28 -3.61
C ASP A 21 -7.14 0.69 -3.80
N ASN A 22 -6.82 1.92 -3.50
CA ASN A 22 -5.45 2.43 -3.47
C ASN A 22 -5.11 2.92 -2.05
N PRO A 23 -4.29 2.18 -1.29
CA PRO A 23 -3.87 2.62 0.04
C PRO A 23 -3.08 3.92 -0.03
N THR A 24 -3.59 4.94 0.63
CA THR A 24 -3.05 6.28 0.57
C THR A 24 -2.83 6.82 1.98
N LYS A 25 -1.62 7.30 2.28
CA LYS A 25 -1.34 8.01 3.52
C LYS A 25 -2.16 9.29 3.58
N ILE A 26 -2.50 9.70 4.80
CA ILE A 26 -3.35 10.87 5.02
C ILE A 26 -2.79 12.13 4.33
N ASP A 27 -1.49 12.34 4.37
CA ASP A 27 -0.83 13.52 3.77
C ASP A 27 -1.02 13.62 2.25
N ASN A 28 -1.15 12.47 1.59
CA ASN A 28 -1.32 12.38 0.14
C ASN A 28 -2.80 12.27 -0.25
N SER A 29 -3.70 12.24 0.74
CA SER A 29 -5.12 12.06 0.45
C SER A 29 -5.77 13.33 -0.10
N PRO A 30 -6.70 13.20 -1.06
CA PRO A 30 -7.51 14.31 -1.52
C PRO A 30 -8.26 15.02 -0.39
N VAL A 31 -8.67 14.25 0.62
CA VAL A 31 -9.39 14.73 1.80
C VAL A 31 -8.54 15.71 2.61
N TYR A 32 -7.30 15.32 2.91
CA TYR A 32 -6.39 16.21 3.65
C TYR A 32 -5.97 17.43 2.83
N ASN A 33 -5.72 17.24 1.53
CA ASN A 33 -5.41 18.34 0.63
C ASN A 33 -6.51 19.41 0.61
N ALA A 34 -7.78 18.99 0.62
CA ALA A 34 -8.90 19.93 0.59
C ALA A 34 -8.90 20.88 1.79
N ILE A 35 -8.77 20.35 3.01
CA ILE A 35 -8.76 21.20 4.20
C ILE A 35 -7.47 22.00 4.38
N CYS A 36 -6.41 21.64 3.66
CA CYS A 36 -5.17 22.42 3.58
C CYS A 36 -5.21 23.50 2.47
N GLY A 37 -6.37 23.70 1.81
CA GLY A 37 -6.58 24.75 0.82
C GLY A 37 -6.47 24.33 -0.64
N ASN A 38 -6.24 23.04 -0.93
CA ASN A 38 -6.25 22.51 -2.28
C ASN A 38 -7.43 21.55 -2.48
N SER A 39 -8.59 22.10 -2.85
CA SER A 39 -9.83 21.34 -2.98
C SER A 39 -9.95 20.52 -4.28
N LYS A 40 -9.22 20.89 -5.33
CA LYS A 40 -9.35 20.28 -6.66
C LYS A 40 -9.20 18.74 -6.65
N PRO A 41 -8.21 18.12 -5.98
CA PRO A 41 -8.13 16.67 -5.92
C PRO A 41 -9.32 16.02 -5.20
N TYR A 42 -9.91 16.71 -4.22
CA TYR A 42 -11.09 16.23 -3.51
C TYR A 42 -12.34 16.28 -4.38
N ASP A 43 -12.54 17.37 -5.14
CA ASP A 43 -13.66 17.48 -6.08
C ASP A 43 -13.62 16.38 -7.15
N GLU A 44 -12.43 16.08 -7.68
CA GLU A 44 -12.21 15.02 -8.65
C GLU A 44 -12.49 13.65 -8.03
N TYR A 45 -11.99 13.40 -6.82
CA TYR A 45 -12.23 12.19 -6.07
C TYR A 45 -13.73 12.01 -5.75
N HIS A 46 -14.42 13.07 -5.29
CA HIS A 46 -15.84 13.01 -5.02
C HIS A 46 -16.66 12.66 -6.27
N LYS A 47 -16.38 13.29 -7.41
CA LYS A 47 -17.00 12.95 -8.69
C LYS A 47 -16.78 11.48 -9.06
N ARG A 48 -15.57 10.96 -8.84
CA ARG A 48 -15.24 9.56 -9.03
C ARG A 48 -16.08 8.65 -8.12
N MET A 49 -16.17 8.96 -6.83
CA MET A 49 -16.97 8.19 -5.87
C MET A 49 -18.45 8.14 -6.25
N VAL A 50 -19.02 9.25 -6.74
CA VAL A 50 -20.40 9.30 -7.27
C VAL A 50 -20.52 8.40 -8.50
N ARG A 51 -19.62 8.51 -9.46
CA ARG A 51 -19.61 7.68 -10.69
C ARG A 51 -19.52 6.18 -10.37
N LEU A 52 -18.74 5.79 -9.40
CA LEU A 52 -18.58 4.42 -8.94
C LEU A 52 -19.73 3.91 -8.05
N GLY A 53 -20.74 4.74 -7.80
CA GLY A 53 -21.87 4.40 -6.90
C GLY A 53 -21.45 4.23 -5.43
N ARG A 54 -20.28 4.78 -5.05
CA ARG A 54 -19.73 4.72 -3.68
C ARG A 54 -20.16 5.90 -2.82
N ALA A 55 -20.63 6.97 -3.43
CA ALA A 55 -21.21 8.14 -2.76
C ALA A 55 -22.45 8.61 -3.50
N LYS A 56 -23.38 9.26 -2.77
CA LYS A 56 -24.50 9.97 -3.38
C LYS A 56 -24.02 11.34 -3.87
N ALA A 57 -24.60 11.82 -4.96
CA ALA A 57 -24.39 13.20 -5.39
C ALA A 57 -24.76 14.16 -4.25
N GLY A 58 -23.90 15.15 -3.98
CA GLY A 58 -24.08 16.10 -2.87
C GLY A 58 -23.66 15.57 -1.48
N TYR A 59 -23.29 14.30 -1.33
CA TYR A 59 -22.80 13.80 -0.06
C TYR A 59 -21.36 14.27 0.17
N MET A 60 -21.12 15.00 1.25
CA MET A 60 -19.83 15.49 1.68
C MET A 60 -19.01 16.07 0.50
N ASN A 61 -19.63 16.99 -0.28
CA ASN A 61 -18.91 17.79 -1.25
C ASN A 61 -17.92 18.72 -0.53
N THR A 62 -17.10 19.46 -1.27
CA THR A 62 -16.05 20.31 -0.69
C THR A 62 -16.63 21.34 0.29
N GLU A 63 -17.73 21.98 -0.05
CA GLU A 63 -18.37 22.98 0.82
C GLU A 63 -18.88 22.35 2.12
N ASP A 64 -19.56 21.21 2.04
CA ASP A 64 -20.03 20.48 3.21
C ASP A 64 -18.88 19.99 4.08
N PHE A 65 -17.76 19.60 3.45
CA PHE A 65 -16.56 19.18 4.19
C PHE A 65 -15.90 20.34 4.94
N LEU A 66 -15.81 21.51 4.34
CA LEU A 66 -15.28 22.69 5.03
C LEU A 66 -16.18 23.11 6.22
N LYS A 67 -17.50 23.07 6.04
CA LYS A 67 -18.44 23.30 7.15
C LYS A 67 -18.32 22.24 8.25
N PHE A 68 -18.11 20.97 7.86
CA PHE A 68 -17.86 19.88 8.80
C PHE A 68 -16.57 20.13 9.58
N GLU A 69 -15.48 20.60 8.94
CA GLU A 69 -14.22 20.92 9.62
C GLU A 69 -14.43 21.92 10.77
N GLU A 70 -15.22 22.95 10.54
CA GLU A 70 -15.50 23.98 11.54
C GLU A 70 -16.28 23.43 12.74
N SER A 71 -17.24 22.54 12.49
CA SER A 71 -18.17 22.02 13.51
C SER A 71 -17.70 20.74 14.21
N PHE A 72 -16.76 20.00 13.59
CA PHE A 72 -16.35 18.70 14.10
C PHE A 72 -15.60 18.77 15.43
N ASN A 73 -16.09 18.01 16.42
CA ASN A 73 -15.46 17.89 17.72
C ASN A 73 -15.79 16.53 18.38
N TYR A 74 -14.76 15.75 18.69
CA TYR A 74 -14.92 14.48 19.43
C TYR A 74 -15.38 14.61 20.88
N LEU A 75 -15.35 15.81 21.42
CA LEU A 75 -15.74 16.09 22.81
C LEU A 75 -17.17 16.63 22.93
N ALA A 76 -17.88 16.77 21.81
CA ALA A 76 -19.24 17.33 21.79
C ALA A 76 -20.13 16.61 20.78
N PRO A 77 -21.47 16.55 21.06
CA PRO A 77 -22.44 16.09 20.09
C PRO A 77 -22.37 16.89 18.79
N PRO A 78 -22.69 16.29 17.63
CA PRO A 78 -23.13 14.89 17.45
C PRO A 78 -21.98 13.88 17.35
N TYR A 79 -20.72 14.31 17.47
CA TYR A 79 -19.55 13.48 17.23
C TYR A 79 -18.87 12.99 18.52
N GLU A 80 -19.50 13.23 19.67
CA GLU A 80 -18.96 12.79 20.95
C GLU A 80 -18.72 11.27 20.95
N ASN A 81 -17.46 10.89 21.18
CA ASN A 81 -17.00 9.49 21.20
C ASN A 81 -17.22 8.70 19.90
N ASP A 82 -17.57 9.34 18.79
CA ASP A 82 -17.70 8.70 17.48
C ASP A 82 -16.31 8.44 16.85
N TYR A 83 -15.52 7.60 17.54
CA TYR A 83 -14.15 7.31 17.12
C TYR A 83 -14.13 6.56 15.80
N VAL A 84 -13.12 6.89 14.97
CA VAL A 84 -12.87 6.23 13.69
C VAL A 84 -12.58 4.75 13.90
N ARG A 85 -12.92 3.93 12.91
CA ARG A 85 -12.65 2.49 12.92
C ARG A 85 -11.45 2.21 12.06
N VAL A 86 -10.54 1.41 12.59
CA VAL A 86 -9.32 1.00 11.89
C VAL A 86 -9.07 -0.50 12.05
N LYS A 87 -8.40 -1.08 11.08
CA LYS A 87 -7.87 -2.44 11.16
C LYS A 87 -6.36 -2.39 11.16
N GLN A 88 -5.75 -3.17 12.03
CA GLN A 88 -4.30 -3.27 12.07
C GLN A 88 -3.80 -4.18 10.94
N THR A 89 -2.75 -3.74 10.25
CA THR A 89 -2.02 -4.49 9.23
C THR A 89 -0.54 -4.25 9.50
N GLY A 90 0.12 -5.21 10.14
CA GLY A 90 1.48 -5.02 10.63
C GLY A 90 1.60 -3.85 11.59
N HIS A 91 2.51 -2.95 11.31
CA HIS A 91 2.72 -1.72 12.09
C HIS A 91 1.80 -0.56 11.65
N LEU A 92 1.02 -0.73 10.59
CA LEU A 92 0.12 0.26 10.02
C LEU A 92 -1.34 -0.04 10.38
N TYR A 93 -2.20 0.93 10.09
CA TYR A 93 -3.63 0.82 10.31
C TYR A 93 -4.39 1.23 9.05
N ALA A 94 -5.24 0.36 8.57
CA ALA A 94 -6.18 0.69 7.50
C ALA A 94 -7.41 1.38 8.07
N GLY A 95 -7.67 2.60 7.67
CA GLY A 95 -8.89 3.32 8.03
C GLY A 95 -10.09 2.72 7.32
N TRP A 96 -11.03 2.18 8.10
CA TRP A 96 -12.29 1.68 7.57
C TRP A 96 -13.26 2.81 7.24
N ASP A 97 -13.29 3.81 8.11
CA ASP A 97 -14.07 5.04 7.96
C ASP A 97 -13.29 6.23 8.55
N GLY A 98 -13.84 7.43 8.39
CA GLY A 98 -13.41 8.60 9.13
C GLY A 98 -12.25 9.37 8.50
N ALA A 99 -11.99 9.23 7.19
CA ALA A 99 -10.95 10.01 6.51
C ALA A 99 -11.09 11.53 6.75
N HIS A 100 -12.31 12.06 6.73
CA HIS A 100 -12.58 13.47 7.00
C HIS A 100 -12.19 13.84 8.43
N ARG A 101 -12.64 13.06 9.42
CA ARG A 101 -12.37 13.28 10.85
C ARG A 101 -10.86 13.27 11.17
N ILE A 102 -10.14 12.29 10.63
CA ILE A 102 -8.69 12.18 10.82
C ILE A 102 -7.96 13.35 10.15
N SER A 103 -8.40 13.76 8.96
CA SER A 103 -7.83 14.92 8.28
C SER A 103 -7.99 16.20 9.09
N VAL A 104 -9.15 16.41 9.68
CA VAL A 104 -9.41 17.56 10.56
C VAL A 104 -8.49 17.54 11.78
N GLU A 105 -8.40 16.41 12.47
CA GLU A 105 -7.54 16.30 13.67
C GLU A 105 -6.06 16.49 13.32
N LYS A 106 -5.59 15.95 12.17
CA LYS A 106 -4.23 16.17 11.69
C LYS A 106 -3.95 17.65 11.39
N LYS A 107 -4.87 18.34 10.69
CA LYS A 107 -4.76 19.77 10.42
C LYS A 107 -4.67 20.60 11.70
N ARG A 108 -5.36 20.18 12.76
CA ARG A 108 -5.30 20.78 14.11
C ARG A 108 -4.00 20.46 14.87
N GLY A 109 -3.05 19.76 14.24
CA GLY A 109 -1.75 19.43 14.81
C GLY A 109 -1.73 18.21 15.72
N LYS A 110 -2.80 17.41 15.78
CA LYS A 110 -2.81 16.14 16.52
C LYS A 110 -1.82 15.17 15.90
N LYS A 111 -1.07 14.49 16.74
CA LYS A 111 -0.17 13.39 16.34
C LYS A 111 -0.82 12.04 16.49
N THR A 112 -1.75 11.92 17.43
CA THR A 112 -2.48 10.69 17.74
C THR A 112 -3.97 10.95 17.76
N ILE A 113 -4.75 9.89 17.55
CA ILE A 113 -6.20 9.88 17.72
C ILE A 113 -6.65 8.63 18.44
N LYS A 114 -7.79 8.72 19.14
CA LYS A 114 -8.48 7.52 19.60
C LYS A 114 -9.21 6.86 18.43
N ALA A 115 -9.03 5.58 18.27
CA ALA A 115 -9.66 4.78 17.23
C ALA A 115 -10.21 3.46 17.79
N ILE A 116 -11.24 2.95 17.17
CA ILE A 116 -11.78 1.62 17.46
C ILE A 116 -11.01 0.62 16.61
N LEU A 117 -10.19 -0.21 17.29
CA LEU A 117 -9.52 -1.31 16.62
C LEU A 117 -10.55 -2.41 16.33
N MET A 118 -10.74 -2.69 15.04
CA MET A 118 -11.64 -3.75 14.56
C MET A 118 -10.88 -5.08 14.51
N ASP A 119 -11.58 -6.15 14.85
CA ASP A 119 -11.03 -7.50 14.75
C ASP A 119 -10.96 -7.98 13.28
N GLY A 120 -10.02 -8.89 13.03
CA GLY A 120 -9.82 -9.53 11.73
C GLY A 120 -8.92 -8.76 10.77
N GLY A 121 -8.17 -9.50 9.97
CA GLY A 121 -7.31 -8.98 8.93
C GLY A 121 -8.10 -8.18 7.88
N PHE A 122 -7.40 -7.29 7.22
CA PHE A 122 -7.95 -6.51 6.12
C PHE A 122 -7.53 -7.13 4.80
N LYS A 123 -8.47 -7.53 3.98
CA LYS A 123 -8.19 -7.90 2.59
C LYS A 123 -8.44 -6.69 1.71
N HIS A 124 -7.41 -6.21 1.09
CA HIS A 124 -7.55 -5.27 -0.01
C HIS A 124 -8.12 -6.02 -1.24
N LYS A 125 -9.05 -5.37 -1.92
CA LYS A 125 -9.31 -5.64 -3.32
C LYS A 125 -8.81 -4.41 -4.07
N GLY A 126 -7.57 -4.43 -4.48
CA GLY A 126 -7.01 -3.28 -5.15
C GLY A 126 -5.50 -3.13 -4.90
N TYR A 127 -4.94 -2.04 -5.38
CA TYR A 127 -3.50 -1.82 -5.30
C TYR A 127 -3.02 -1.58 -3.87
N SER A 128 -1.86 -2.10 -3.55
CA SER A 128 -1.13 -1.83 -2.33
C SER A 128 0.06 -0.92 -2.64
N ASN A 129 0.28 0.07 -1.78
CA ASN A 129 1.45 0.95 -1.81
C ASN A 129 2.19 0.90 -0.47
N LEU A 130 2.04 -0.18 0.27
CA LEU A 130 2.70 -0.35 1.57
C LEU A 130 4.20 -0.59 1.40
N VAL A 131 4.60 -1.19 0.26
CA VAL A 131 5.98 -1.27 -0.19
C VAL A 131 6.12 -0.39 -1.41
N ASP A 132 7.02 0.58 -1.37
CA ASP A 132 7.25 1.52 -2.47
C ASP A 132 8.20 0.93 -3.50
N LEU A 133 7.63 0.22 -4.47
CA LEU A 133 8.39 -0.40 -5.55
C LEU A 133 9.10 0.65 -6.41
N SER A 134 8.52 1.82 -6.61
CA SER A 134 9.17 2.89 -7.40
C SER A 134 10.52 3.28 -6.79
N THR A 135 10.55 3.49 -5.47
CA THR A 135 11.80 3.80 -4.76
C THR A 135 12.79 2.64 -4.81
N ILE A 136 12.32 1.40 -4.62
CA ILE A 136 13.20 0.23 -4.68
C ILE A 136 13.84 0.13 -6.08
N PHE A 137 13.06 0.21 -7.14
CA PHE A 137 13.54 0.04 -8.50
C PHE A 137 14.39 1.21 -8.99
N SER A 138 14.13 2.45 -8.54
CA SER A 138 14.98 3.61 -8.87
C SER A 138 16.41 3.52 -8.34
N ASN A 139 16.64 2.63 -7.38
CA ASN A 139 17.96 2.37 -6.79
C ASN A 139 18.63 1.09 -7.31
N LEU A 140 18.03 0.40 -8.29
CA LEU A 140 18.60 -0.77 -8.96
C LEU A 140 19.21 -0.36 -10.29
N ASP A 141 20.24 -1.08 -10.72
CA ASP A 141 20.82 -0.91 -12.05
C ASP A 141 19.92 -1.61 -13.08
N TYR A 142 19.46 -0.88 -14.09
CA TYR A 142 18.61 -1.41 -15.16
C TYR A 142 19.26 -2.53 -15.97
N ASP A 143 20.59 -2.55 -16.04
CA ASP A 143 21.33 -3.60 -16.75
C ASP A 143 21.38 -4.93 -16.01
N ASP A 144 20.95 -4.98 -14.74
CA ASP A 144 21.07 -6.16 -13.90
C ASP A 144 19.83 -7.06 -13.91
N TYR A 145 18.69 -6.58 -14.43
CA TYR A 145 17.45 -7.35 -14.43
C TYR A 145 16.50 -6.98 -15.57
N VAL A 146 15.55 -7.88 -15.81
CA VAL A 146 14.38 -7.65 -16.67
C VAL A 146 13.13 -8.13 -15.93
N ILE A 147 12.08 -7.32 -15.92
CA ILE A 147 10.76 -7.74 -15.45
C ILE A 147 10.16 -8.63 -16.52
N ILE A 148 9.90 -9.91 -16.20
CA ILE A 148 9.37 -10.90 -17.15
C ILE A 148 7.91 -11.22 -16.93
N LYS A 149 7.37 -10.84 -15.79
CA LYS A 149 5.95 -10.94 -15.49
C LYS A 149 5.52 -9.66 -14.77
N ASP A 150 4.67 -8.94 -15.42
CA ASP A 150 3.97 -7.77 -14.91
C ASP A 150 2.58 -7.77 -15.54
N ASP A 151 1.56 -7.59 -14.75
CA ASP A 151 0.17 -7.46 -15.20
C ASP A 151 -0.16 -6.05 -15.76
N GLY A 152 0.85 -5.21 -15.95
CA GLY A 152 0.75 -3.83 -16.41
C GLY A 152 0.42 -2.83 -15.29
N MET A 153 0.56 -3.24 -14.06
CA MET A 153 0.22 -2.44 -12.88
C MET A 153 1.43 -1.78 -12.24
N PHE A 154 2.63 -2.25 -12.54
CA PHE A 154 3.86 -1.71 -11.99
C PHE A 154 3.94 -0.17 -12.14
N PRO A 155 4.33 0.57 -11.10
CA PRO A 155 4.85 0.13 -9.80
C PRO A 155 3.78 -0.17 -8.74
N ASN A 156 2.49 -0.15 -9.10
CA ASN A 156 1.42 -0.55 -8.20
C ASN A 156 1.28 -2.07 -8.19
N TYR A 157 0.77 -2.60 -7.11
CA TYR A 157 0.53 -4.04 -6.95
C TYR A 157 -0.66 -4.28 -6.02
N VAL A 158 -1.16 -5.49 -5.98
CA VAL A 158 -2.14 -5.95 -4.99
C VAL A 158 -1.45 -6.74 -3.89
N ASP A 159 -2.05 -6.81 -2.69
CA ASP A 159 -1.52 -7.67 -1.64
C ASP A 159 -1.54 -9.13 -2.13
N ASP A 160 -0.52 -9.90 -1.75
CA ASP A 160 -0.25 -11.26 -2.20
C ASP A 160 0.28 -11.37 -3.65
N ASP A 161 0.66 -10.26 -4.27
CA ASP A 161 1.21 -10.24 -5.62
C ASP A 161 2.71 -10.59 -5.66
N ASP A 162 3.16 -10.98 -6.84
CA ASP A 162 4.56 -11.32 -7.10
C ASP A 162 5.08 -10.61 -8.37
N LEU A 163 6.36 -10.33 -8.39
CA LEU A 163 7.08 -9.78 -9.53
C LEU A 163 8.24 -10.69 -9.91
N ASP A 164 8.17 -11.25 -11.11
CA ASP A 164 9.22 -12.10 -11.65
C ASP A 164 10.32 -11.27 -12.31
N LEU A 165 11.53 -11.33 -11.77
CA LEU A 165 12.73 -10.65 -12.27
C LEU A 165 13.74 -11.65 -12.82
N LEU A 166 14.02 -11.58 -14.11
CA LEU A 166 15.16 -12.30 -14.69
C LEU A 166 16.43 -11.48 -14.41
N CYS A 167 17.38 -12.08 -13.72
CA CYS A 167 18.57 -11.41 -13.21
C CYS A 167 19.80 -11.82 -14.00
N LYS A 168 20.69 -10.86 -14.25
CA LYS A 168 22.04 -11.12 -14.75
C LYS A 168 22.89 -11.84 -13.70
N ASP A 169 22.83 -11.34 -12.47
CA ASP A 169 23.38 -11.97 -11.27
C ASP A 169 22.35 -11.89 -10.14
N ARG A 170 21.71 -13.02 -9.86
CA ARG A 170 20.69 -13.14 -8.84
C ARG A 170 21.16 -12.74 -7.44
N ASN A 171 22.42 -13.07 -7.10
CA ASN A 171 22.95 -12.78 -5.78
C ASN A 171 23.21 -11.28 -5.59
N THR A 172 23.75 -10.62 -6.59
CA THR A 172 23.98 -9.18 -6.57
C THR A 172 22.64 -8.43 -6.47
N LEU A 173 21.67 -8.75 -7.32
CA LEU A 173 20.36 -8.11 -7.29
C LEU A 173 19.65 -8.34 -5.96
N ARG A 174 19.71 -9.58 -5.45
CA ARG A 174 19.17 -9.93 -4.13
C ARG A 174 19.74 -9.03 -3.02
N GLN A 175 21.07 -8.86 -2.98
CA GLN A 175 21.72 -8.03 -1.97
C GLN A 175 21.25 -6.56 -2.06
N CYS A 176 21.10 -6.03 -3.28
CA CYS A 176 20.61 -4.69 -3.50
C CYS A 176 19.17 -4.50 -2.99
N ILE A 177 18.28 -5.45 -3.29
CA ILE A 177 16.89 -5.41 -2.82
C ILE A 177 16.84 -5.54 -1.30
N ILE A 178 17.49 -6.52 -0.69
CA ILE A 178 17.50 -6.73 0.77
C ILE A 178 18.02 -5.49 1.50
N LYS A 179 19.07 -4.86 1.00
CA LYS A 179 19.60 -3.63 1.58
C LYS A 179 18.53 -2.52 1.66
N GLN A 180 17.73 -2.38 0.63
CA GLN A 180 16.65 -1.38 0.61
C GLN A 180 15.49 -1.78 1.51
N LEU A 181 15.20 -3.07 1.61
CA LEU A 181 14.14 -3.58 2.49
C LEU A 181 14.47 -3.44 3.99
N GLY A 182 15.71 -3.18 4.36
CA GLY A 182 16.09 -2.94 5.75
C GLY A 182 15.35 -1.78 6.44
N GLU A 183 14.88 -0.79 5.70
CA GLU A 183 14.01 0.27 6.26
C GLU A 183 12.60 -0.26 6.57
N TYR A 184 12.10 -1.21 5.79
CA TYR A 184 10.82 -1.86 6.05
C TYR A 184 10.89 -2.75 7.29
N GLU A 185 11.98 -3.47 7.52
CA GLU A 185 12.19 -4.25 8.74
C GLU A 185 12.17 -3.37 9.98
N LYS A 186 12.84 -2.21 9.97
CA LYS A 186 12.79 -1.23 11.05
C LYS A 186 11.37 -0.71 11.34
N ASN A 187 10.52 -0.71 10.33
CA ASN A 187 9.14 -0.27 10.40
C ASN A 187 8.14 -1.42 10.64
N GLY A 188 8.62 -2.59 11.05
CA GLY A 188 7.78 -3.70 11.49
C GLY A 188 7.31 -4.61 10.35
N TYR A 189 8.03 -4.68 9.24
CA TYR A 189 7.88 -5.76 8.27
C TYR A 189 8.85 -6.89 8.59
N GLU A 190 8.46 -8.10 8.25
CA GLU A 190 9.33 -9.27 8.27
C GLU A 190 9.73 -9.60 6.84
N ILE A 191 11.01 -9.80 6.60
CA ILE A 191 11.55 -10.15 5.29
C ILE A 191 11.98 -11.60 5.35
N PHE A 192 11.35 -12.43 4.53
CA PHE A 192 11.66 -13.84 4.44
C PHE A 192 12.30 -14.16 3.11
N GLU A 193 13.35 -14.94 3.16
CA GLU A 193 14.04 -15.41 1.97
C GLU A 193 13.93 -16.91 1.83
N LYS A 194 13.70 -17.37 0.59
CA LYS A 194 13.73 -18.79 0.25
C LYS A 194 14.47 -19.03 -1.05
N ASN A 195 15.62 -19.63 -0.94
CA ASN A 195 16.37 -20.05 -2.10
C ASN A 195 15.85 -21.38 -2.62
N LYS A 196 15.41 -21.41 -3.86
CA LYS A 196 15.08 -22.59 -4.64
C LYS A 196 16.08 -22.72 -5.78
N GLN A 197 16.14 -23.90 -6.40
CA GLN A 197 17.15 -24.21 -7.42
C GLN A 197 17.23 -23.12 -8.52
N VAL A 198 16.09 -22.68 -9.06
CA VAL A 198 16.02 -21.70 -10.17
C VAL A 198 15.43 -20.36 -9.76
N ARG A 199 14.97 -20.22 -8.51
CA ARG A 199 14.31 -19.01 -8.00
C ARG A 199 14.83 -18.65 -6.63
N HIS A 200 14.87 -17.36 -6.34
CA HIS A 200 15.03 -16.86 -4.99
C HIS A 200 13.82 -15.98 -4.67
N HIS A 201 13.00 -16.39 -3.71
CA HIS A 201 11.89 -15.59 -3.23
C HIS A 201 12.35 -14.65 -2.13
N ILE A 202 11.87 -13.41 -2.19
CA ILE A 202 11.97 -12.44 -1.10
C ILE A 202 10.54 -12.01 -0.77
N ASP A 203 10.03 -12.49 0.34
CA ASP A 203 8.68 -12.22 0.82
C ASP A 203 8.69 -11.07 1.81
N ILE A 204 7.82 -10.09 1.61
CA ILE A 204 7.64 -8.94 2.48
C ILE A 204 6.31 -9.11 3.20
N ILE A 205 6.36 -9.26 4.52
CA ILE A 205 5.19 -9.59 5.34
C ILE A 205 5.05 -8.55 6.45
N PRO A 206 3.90 -7.88 6.61
CA PRO A 206 3.67 -7.01 7.74
C PRO A 206 3.68 -7.81 9.05
N SER A 207 4.56 -7.49 9.99
CA SER A 207 4.66 -8.21 11.25
C SER A 207 3.54 -7.86 12.22
N GLY A 208 3.28 -8.74 13.19
CA GLY A 208 2.30 -8.52 14.25
C GLY A 208 0.84 -8.61 13.81
N THR A 209 0.56 -9.18 12.63
CA THR A 209 -0.80 -9.30 12.12
C THR A 209 -1.58 -10.48 12.69
N ASN A 210 -0.92 -11.53 13.15
CA ASN A 210 -1.49 -12.57 13.99
C ASN A 210 -0.40 -13.46 14.63
N GLU A 211 -0.81 -14.26 15.63
CA GLU A 211 0.07 -15.17 16.36
C GLU A 211 0.54 -16.40 15.55
N GLN A 212 0.09 -16.53 14.31
CA GLN A 212 0.36 -17.70 13.47
C GLN A 212 1.30 -17.33 12.29
N ASN A 213 2.22 -16.40 12.49
CA ASN A 213 3.23 -16.05 11.50
C ASN A 213 3.97 -17.29 11.00
N LYS A 214 3.38 -17.95 10.00
CA LYS A 214 4.07 -18.98 9.23
C LYS A 214 4.66 -18.28 8.01
N PRO A 215 5.98 -18.28 7.89
CA PRO A 215 6.62 -17.80 6.68
C PRO A 215 6.10 -18.64 5.55
N TYR A 216 5.70 -18.29 4.47
CA TYR A 216 5.22 -19.07 3.30
C TYR A 216 3.73 -19.46 3.28
N GLY A 217 2.97 -18.56 2.73
CA GLY A 217 1.75 -18.93 2.02
C GLY A 217 0.60 -19.38 2.90
N VAL A 218 0.57 -18.92 4.13
CA VAL A 218 -0.58 -19.19 4.96
C VAL A 218 -1.29 -17.88 5.25
N ASN A 219 -2.40 -17.71 4.58
CA ASN A 219 -3.48 -16.83 5.00
C ASN A 219 -3.25 -15.32 4.86
N ASN A 220 -2.94 -14.83 3.65
CA ASN A 220 -3.11 -13.41 3.35
C ASN A 220 -2.26 -12.43 4.19
N LEU A 221 -1.06 -12.85 4.57
CA LEU A 221 -0.10 -12.01 5.26
C LEU A 221 0.97 -11.46 4.31
N LEU A 222 1.17 -12.10 3.17
CA LEU A 222 2.12 -11.64 2.18
C LEU A 222 1.65 -10.27 1.67
N ASN A 223 2.52 -9.27 1.78
CA ASN A 223 2.27 -7.98 1.16
C ASN A 223 2.75 -8.00 -0.28
N PHE A 224 3.99 -8.46 -0.49
CA PHE A 224 4.57 -8.53 -1.82
C PHE A 224 5.70 -9.56 -1.87
N ARG A 225 5.95 -10.12 -3.07
CA ARG A 225 7.06 -11.04 -3.33
C ARG A 225 7.89 -10.58 -4.51
N PHE A 226 9.21 -10.62 -4.36
CA PHE A 226 10.14 -10.64 -5.49
C PHE A 226 10.53 -12.08 -5.79
N ASP A 227 10.36 -12.50 -7.03
CA ASP A 227 10.86 -13.76 -7.56
C ASP A 227 12.06 -13.49 -8.45
N LEU A 228 13.27 -13.75 -7.92
CA LEU A 228 14.52 -13.55 -8.65
C LEU A 228 14.89 -14.83 -9.36
N LEU A 229 15.07 -14.76 -10.68
CA LEU A 229 15.39 -15.88 -11.55
C LEU A 229 16.73 -15.61 -12.25
N ASP A 230 17.63 -16.57 -12.25
CA ASP A 230 18.85 -16.55 -13.07
C ASP A 230 18.64 -17.23 -14.44
N GLN A 231 17.52 -17.93 -14.59
CA GLN A 231 17.10 -18.55 -15.85
C GLN A 231 15.59 -18.42 -16.01
N SER A 232 15.13 -18.02 -17.18
CA SER A 232 13.69 -18.00 -17.45
C SER A 232 13.16 -19.44 -17.59
N PRO A 233 12.18 -19.85 -16.77
CA PRO A 233 11.53 -21.14 -16.93
C PRO A 233 10.84 -21.29 -18.29
N TYR A 234 10.47 -20.18 -18.93
CA TYR A 234 9.86 -20.15 -20.25
C TYR A 234 10.90 -20.28 -21.37
N LEU A 235 12.12 -19.77 -21.18
CA LEU A 235 13.19 -19.82 -22.17
C LEU A 235 13.89 -21.20 -22.21
N GLN A 236 13.87 -21.96 -21.13
CA GLN A 236 14.40 -23.33 -21.09
C GLN A 236 13.67 -24.27 -22.05
N GLN A 237 12.40 -24.01 -22.35
CA GLN A 237 11.64 -24.80 -23.32
C GLN A 237 12.04 -24.54 -24.78
N PHE A 238 12.67 -23.41 -25.07
CA PHE A 238 12.99 -22.97 -26.42
C PHE A 238 14.48 -23.04 -26.77
N GLY A 239 15.33 -23.47 -25.86
CA GLY A 239 16.72 -23.95 -26.13
C GLY A 239 17.74 -22.96 -26.72
N HIS A 240 17.36 -21.73 -27.07
CA HIS A 240 18.19 -20.86 -27.90
C HIS A 240 18.30 -19.37 -27.51
N PHE A 241 17.85 -18.93 -26.33
CA PHE A 241 17.83 -17.49 -26.01
C PHE A 241 18.73 -17.08 -24.83
N THR A 242 19.82 -17.73 -24.62
CA THR A 242 20.68 -17.46 -23.45
C THR A 242 21.62 -16.26 -23.59
N ASN A 243 21.71 -15.58 -24.74
CA ASN A 243 22.75 -14.58 -24.91
C ASN A 243 22.40 -13.22 -25.55
N LYS A 244 21.11 -12.91 -25.81
CA LYS A 244 20.75 -11.57 -26.30
C LYS A 244 19.33 -11.23 -25.95
N ILE A 245 19.11 -10.60 -24.83
CA ILE A 245 17.94 -9.75 -24.63
C ILE A 245 18.40 -8.34 -24.99
N GLU A 246 18.04 -7.85 -26.17
CA GLU A 246 18.20 -6.45 -26.52
C GLU A 246 17.07 -5.68 -25.82
N ILE A 247 17.42 -4.87 -24.85
CA ILE A 247 16.49 -3.91 -24.23
C ILE A 247 16.27 -2.82 -25.29
N LYS A 248 15.06 -2.71 -25.80
CA LYS A 248 14.67 -1.55 -26.59
C LYS A 248 14.29 -0.46 -25.61
N ASP A 249 15.05 0.63 -25.64
CA ASP A 249 14.67 1.86 -24.99
C ASP A 249 13.31 2.32 -25.55
N ASN A 250 12.36 2.55 -24.66
CA ASN A 250 11.09 3.24 -24.94
C ASN A 250 11.15 4.64 -24.37
#